data_ae6e2fa13729b4446d4970492e47493b
#
_entry.id   ae6e2fa13729b4446d4970492e47493b
#
_cell.length_a   1.000
_cell.length_b   1.000
_cell.length_c   1.000
_cell.angle_alpha   90.00
_cell.angle_beta   90.00
_cell.angle_gamma   90.00
#
_symmetry.space_group_name_H-M   'P 1'
#
loop_
_entity.id
_entity.type
_entity.pdbx_description
1 polymer ?
#
loop_
_entity_poly.entity_id
_entity_poly.type
_entity_poly.pdbx_seq_one_letter_code
_entity_poly.pdbx_strand_id
1 'polypeptide(L)'
;MHKKSLLKRIIIFLGVLGPSVVTTMAGNDGAGVVTYSVAGAQLGYAILFTLPILTILWAVTQEMGSRIAIVTGKGLGDIIRERFGVRIAMFIFAMLLIGNFGNIITNVAALKTSSEMLGIPSFPFIVITILFCFMLVTLTKYEKSQKVFLTGMVFYIAYVFSAVKSNPHWGEAVGALFVPPQGLLTKDYLIVSIAVLGTTITPWGQFFVQSYMKDKNVPISRLGYAKLEAFTGAFISNIFAFFIIIATAATLFAHGVPLESGEQAASAIKPFAGEFAGILFAVGLVNAAIIGIIIVSLSSAYAFSEFFGFTGSLDDPYKKGRIFYINFLFNMVAAAILVLTPWFPLFGIVIGTQVLNGVLLPLFFYYLLKIVNDPDIMGKYVNGKRYNYFTVASTVFIAFASIAAIAISIFGV
;
A
#
# COMPACT_ATOMS: atom_id res chain seq x y z
N MET A 1 -22.81 14.05 31.92
CA MET A 1 -23.20 12.95 31.00
C MET A 1 -22.41 12.92 29.69
N HIS A 2 -21.98 14.03 29.09
CA HIS A 2 -21.25 14.08 27.78
C HIS A 2 -19.89 13.36 27.76
N LYS A 3 -19.05 13.46 28.82
CA LYS A 3 -17.72 12.83 28.86
C LYS A 3 -17.76 11.29 28.80
N LYS A 4 -18.71 10.64 29.46
CA LYS A 4 -18.87 9.17 29.41
C LYS A 4 -19.29 8.67 28.01
N SER A 5 -20.06 9.48 27.28
CA SER A 5 -20.46 9.18 25.88
C SER A 5 -19.28 9.28 24.93
N LEU A 6 -18.40 10.30 25.07
CA LEU A 6 -17.22 10.48 24.24
C LEU A 6 -16.21 9.36 24.48
N LEU A 7 -15.89 9.05 25.73
CA LEU A 7 -14.97 7.95 26.07
C LEU A 7 -15.45 6.61 25.50
N LYS A 8 -16.76 6.33 25.61
CA LYS A 8 -17.34 5.13 25.02
C LYS A 8 -17.18 5.07 23.49
N ARG A 9 -17.36 6.22 22.80
CA ARG A 9 -17.15 6.32 21.35
C ARG A 9 -15.70 6.09 20.95
N ILE A 10 -14.76 6.67 21.72
CA ILE A 10 -13.30 6.47 21.51
C ILE A 10 -12.95 4.99 21.72
N ILE A 11 -13.42 4.34 22.77
CA ILE A 11 -13.14 2.93 23.04
C ILE A 11 -13.70 2.04 21.90
N ILE A 12 -14.92 2.34 21.42
CA ILE A 12 -15.50 1.61 20.28
C ILE A 12 -14.67 1.83 19.02
N PHE A 13 -14.25 3.07 18.74
CA PHE A 13 -13.40 3.39 17.59
C PHE A 13 -12.07 2.63 17.67
N LEU A 14 -11.38 2.68 18.80
CA LEU A 14 -10.14 1.93 19.03
C LEU A 14 -10.34 0.41 18.89
N GLY A 15 -11.50 -0.11 19.29
CA GLY A 15 -11.85 -1.52 19.12
C GLY A 15 -12.15 -1.93 17.67
N VAL A 16 -12.51 -0.97 16.80
CA VAL A 16 -12.70 -1.20 15.35
C VAL A 16 -11.39 -0.98 14.61
N LEU A 17 -10.50 -0.12 15.12
CA LEU A 17 -9.20 0.18 14.54
C LEU A 17 -8.46 -1.12 14.17
N GLY A 18 -7.99 -1.20 12.95
CA GLY A 18 -7.15 -2.30 12.49
C GLY A 18 -7.18 -2.50 10.98
N PRO A 19 -8.19 -3.12 10.37
CA PRO A 19 -8.11 -3.54 8.98
C PRO A 19 -7.79 -2.42 8.00
N SER A 20 -8.56 -1.32 8.03
CA SER A 20 -8.32 -0.21 7.12
C SER A 20 -7.04 0.56 7.47
N VAL A 21 -6.75 0.78 8.76
CA VAL A 21 -5.51 1.44 9.17
C VAL A 21 -4.30 0.57 8.81
N VAL A 22 -4.35 -0.73 9.09
CA VAL A 22 -3.26 -1.65 8.72
C VAL A 22 -3.06 -1.64 7.21
N THR A 23 -4.13 -1.72 6.41
CA THR A 23 -4.04 -1.73 4.95
C THR A 23 -3.47 -0.40 4.42
N THR A 24 -3.96 0.73 4.92
CA THR A 24 -3.50 2.05 4.44
C THR A 24 -2.08 2.36 4.89
N MET A 25 -1.71 2.03 6.11
CA MET A 25 -0.34 2.21 6.56
C MET A 25 0.65 1.30 5.84
N ALA A 26 0.20 0.09 5.47
CA ALA A 26 1.01 -0.81 4.64
C ALA A 26 1.24 -0.30 3.21
N GLY A 27 0.51 0.70 2.74
CA GLY A 27 0.83 1.43 1.52
C GLY A 27 2.14 2.25 1.60
N ASN A 28 2.65 2.50 2.81
CA ASN A 28 4.01 3.00 3.03
C ASN A 28 5.01 1.86 3.30
N ASP A 29 4.80 0.72 2.67
CA ASP A 29 5.73 -0.40 2.70
C ASP A 29 7.08 -0.07 2.03
N GLY A 30 8.01 -1.00 1.97
CA GLY A 30 9.31 -0.77 1.33
C GLY A 30 9.17 -0.31 -0.12
N ALA A 31 8.18 -0.83 -0.87
CA ALA A 31 7.86 -0.40 -2.23
C ALA A 31 7.37 1.05 -2.27
N GLY A 32 6.49 1.41 -1.34
CA GLY A 32 5.97 2.76 -1.17
C GLY A 32 7.08 3.75 -0.82
N VAL A 33 7.88 3.44 0.19
CA VAL A 33 9.00 4.31 0.62
C VAL A 33 9.97 4.58 -0.53
N VAL A 34 10.36 3.55 -1.29
CA VAL A 34 11.26 3.73 -2.45
C VAL A 34 10.59 4.59 -3.51
N THR A 35 9.33 4.35 -3.84
CA THR A 35 8.60 5.10 -4.87
C THR A 35 8.43 6.57 -4.49
N TYR A 36 8.03 6.87 -3.25
CA TYR A 36 7.94 8.25 -2.75
C TYR A 36 9.31 8.93 -2.72
N SER A 37 10.37 8.20 -2.38
CA SER A 37 11.73 8.72 -2.40
C SER A 37 12.20 9.08 -3.81
N VAL A 38 11.93 8.22 -4.80
CA VAL A 38 12.20 8.50 -6.21
C VAL A 38 11.39 9.71 -6.68
N ALA A 39 10.11 9.78 -6.33
CA ALA A 39 9.24 10.89 -6.69
C ALA A 39 9.76 12.24 -6.15
N GLY A 40 10.17 12.27 -4.88
CA GLY A 40 10.76 13.46 -4.28
C GLY A 40 12.11 13.83 -4.89
N ALA A 41 12.98 12.84 -5.19
CA ALA A 41 14.27 13.06 -5.79
C ALA A 41 14.21 13.54 -7.26
N GLN A 42 13.20 13.12 -8.03
CA GLN A 42 13.05 13.49 -9.45
C GLN A 42 12.23 14.76 -9.66
N LEU A 43 11.18 14.98 -8.88
CA LEU A 43 10.22 16.06 -9.10
C LEU A 43 10.20 17.10 -7.97
N GLY A 44 11.00 16.93 -6.93
CA GLY A 44 11.02 17.83 -5.79
C GLY A 44 9.65 17.91 -5.11
N TYR A 45 9.24 19.13 -4.74
CA TYR A 45 7.93 19.36 -4.12
C TYR A 45 6.77 19.32 -5.11
N ALA A 46 7.01 19.35 -6.43
CA ALA A 46 5.96 19.36 -7.44
C ALA A 46 5.02 18.14 -7.34
N ILE A 47 5.54 16.96 -6.96
CA ILE A 47 4.76 15.74 -6.82
C ILE A 47 3.77 15.78 -5.65
N LEU A 48 3.99 16.66 -4.65
CA LEU A 48 3.12 16.78 -3.47
C LEU A 48 1.69 17.18 -3.83
N PHE A 49 1.49 17.83 -4.98
CA PHE A 49 0.15 18.17 -5.49
C PHE A 49 -0.75 16.95 -5.68
N THR A 50 -0.19 15.77 -5.93
CA THR A 50 -0.96 14.53 -6.08
C THR A 50 -1.53 14.01 -4.75
N LEU A 51 -0.87 14.26 -3.61
CA LEU A 51 -1.21 13.63 -2.33
C LEU A 51 -2.63 13.93 -1.81
N PRO A 52 -3.15 15.18 -1.82
CA PRO A 52 -4.52 15.44 -1.38
C PRO A 52 -5.55 14.68 -2.19
N ILE A 53 -5.35 14.61 -3.52
CA ILE A 53 -6.24 13.89 -4.44
C ILE A 53 -6.19 12.39 -4.11
N LEU A 54 -5.00 11.82 -3.98
CA LEU A 54 -4.80 10.41 -3.66
C LEU A 54 -5.35 10.04 -2.28
N THR A 55 -5.24 10.94 -1.29
CA THR A 55 -5.80 10.74 0.05
C THR A 55 -7.30 10.51 -0.01
N ILE A 56 -8.03 11.36 -0.75
CA ILE A 56 -9.48 11.26 -0.88
C ILE A 56 -9.87 9.99 -1.64
N LEU A 57 -9.21 9.71 -2.76
CA LEU A 57 -9.46 8.52 -3.57
C LEU A 57 -9.23 7.25 -2.77
N TRP A 58 -8.13 7.19 -2.04
CA TRP A 58 -7.79 6.04 -1.22
C TRP A 58 -8.78 5.83 -0.08
N ALA A 59 -9.12 6.88 0.66
CA ALA A 59 -10.12 6.80 1.72
C ALA A 59 -11.47 6.27 1.22
N VAL A 60 -11.91 6.73 0.05
CA VAL A 60 -13.16 6.32 -0.59
C VAL A 60 -13.13 4.86 -1.01
N THR A 61 -12.05 4.41 -1.64
CA THR A 61 -11.92 3.00 -2.08
C THR A 61 -11.79 2.04 -0.90
N GLN A 62 -11.04 2.41 0.14
CA GLN A 62 -10.92 1.64 1.37
C GLN A 62 -12.26 1.56 2.13
N GLU A 63 -13.06 2.64 2.13
CA GLU A 63 -14.42 2.63 2.70
C GLU A 63 -15.33 1.66 1.94
N MET A 64 -15.33 1.71 0.61
CA MET A 64 -16.13 0.81 -0.20
C MET A 64 -15.75 -0.66 0.05
N GLY A 65 -14.46 -0.99 0.06
CA GLY A 65 -13.96 -2.33 0.36
C GLY A 65 -14.39 -2.81 1.75
N SER A 66 -14.18 -1.99 2.77
CA SER A 66 -14.58 -2.30 4.15
C SER A 66 -16.09 -2.50 4.28
N ARG A 67 -16.89 -1.66 3.61
CA ARG A 67 -18.34 -1.74 3.61
C ARG A 67 -18.84 -3.01 2.92
N ILE A 68 -18.28 -3.39 1.77
CA ILE A 68 -18.61 -4.64 1.09
C ILE A 68 -18.35 -5.82 2.03
N ALA A 69 -17.16 -5.90 2.64
CA ALA A 69 -16.81 -7.00 3.54
C ALA A 69 -17.76 -7.09 4.77
N ILE A 70 -18.10 -5.95 5.39
CA ILE A 70 -19.00 -5.90 6.55
C ILE A 70 -20.43 -6.30 6.19
N VAL A 71 -20.91 -5.89 5.01
CA VAL A 71 -22.28 -6.16 4.57
C VAL A 71 -22.44 -7.61 4.10
N THR A 72 -21.46 -8.13 3.37
CA THR A 72 -21.56 -9.45 2.72
C THR A 72 -20.94 -10.58 3.54
N GLY A 73 -20.01 -10.27 4.45
CA GLY A 73 -19.19 -11.28 5.13
C GLY A 73 -18.24 -12.03 4.21
N LYS A 74 -17.98 -11.50 2.99
CA LYS A 74 -17.15 -12.15 1.95
C LYS A 74 -15.98 -11.28 1.56
N GLY A 75 -14.92 -11.92 1.06
CA GLY A 75 -13.82 -11.26 0.40
C GLY A 75 -14.17 -10.87 -1.04
N LEU A 76 -13.35 -9.98 -1.64
CA LEU A 76 -13.58 -9.50 -3.00
C LEU A 76 -13.48 -10.62 -4.04
N GLY A 77 -12.53 -11.54 -3.86
CA GLY A 77 -12.33 -12.69 -4.74
C GLY A 77 -13.52 -13.64 -4.76
N ASP A 78 -14.12 -13.90 -3.58
CA ASP A 78 -15.33 -14.72 -3.46
C ASP A 78 -16.49 -14.11 -4.27
N ILE A 79 -16.75 -12.80 -4.09
CA ILE A 79 -17.85 -12.10 -4.76
C ILE A 79 -17.64 -12.05 -6.28
N ILE A 80 -16.41 -11.76 -6.71
CA ILE A 80 -16.08 -11.73 -8.14
C ILE A 80 -16.32 -13.11 -8.77
N ARG A 81 -15.88 -14.18 -8.13
CA ARG A 81 -16.08 -15.54 -8.63
C ARG A 81 -17.57 -15.91 -8.72
N GLU A 82 -18.33 -15.58 -7.67
CA GLU A 82 -19.77 -15.92 -7.59
C GLU A 82 -20.61 -15.10 -8.59
N ARG A 83 -20.33 -13.81 -8.73
CA ARG A 83 -21.18 -12.89 -9.50
C ARG A 83 -20.79 -12.77 -10.97
N PHE A 84 -19.49 -12.83 -11.30
CA PHE A 84 -18.99 -12.61 -12.66
C PHE A 84 -18.45 -13.88 -13.32
N GLY A 85 -18.41 -14.98 -12.59
CA GLY A 85 -18.02 -16.30 -13.10
C GLY A 85 -16.51 -16.55 -13.09
N VAL A 86 -16.16 -17.82 -13.24
CA VAL A 86 -14.77 -18.31 -13.04
C VAL A 86 -13.77 -17.71 -14.03
N ARG A 87 -14.16 -17.49 -15.31
CA ARG A 87 -13.24 -16.95 -16.33
C ARG A 87 -12.76 -15.54 -15.97
N ILE A 88 -13.69 -14.67 -15.58
CA ILE A 88 -13.38 -13.30 -15.15
C ILE A 88 -12.59 -13.33 -13.85
N ALA A 89 -12.99 -14.18 -12.92
CA ALA A 89 -12.30 -14.35 -11.65
C ALA A 89 -10.83 -14.74 -11.85
N MET A 90 -10.54 -15.71 -12.70
CA MET A 90 -9.18 -16.17 -13.00
C MET A 90 -8.34 -15.09 -13.71
N PHE A 91 -8.94 -14.30 -14.61
CA PHE A 91 -8.26 -13.18 -15.25
C PHE A 91 -7.86 -12.11 -14.21
N ILE A 92 -8.81 -11.71 -13.35
CA ILE A 92 -8.57 -10.72 -12.29
C ILE A 92 -7.51 -11.24 -11.31
N PHE A 93 -7.60 -12.51 -10.92
CA PHE A 93 -6.61 -13.14 -10.05
C PHE A 93 -5.21 -13.12 -10.65
N ALA A 94 -5.07 -13.48 -11.94
CA ALA A 94 -3.77 -13.44 -12.62
C ALA A 94 -3.16 -12.01 -12.61
N MET A 95 -3.96 -10.99 -12.93
CA MET A 95 -3.51 -9.60 -12.90
C MET A 95 -3.10 -9.17 -11.48
N LEU A 96 -3.89 -9.52 -10.48
CA LEU A 96 -3.58 -9.27 -9.07
C LEU A 96 -2.29 -9.96 -8.66
N LEU A 97 -2.11 -11.23 -9.01
CA LEU A 97 -0.93 -12.02 -8.65
C LEU A 97 0.35 -11.42 -9.22
N ILE A 98 0.34 -10.96 -10.48
CA ILE A 98 1.48 -10.30 -11.11
C ILE A 98 1.86 -9.03 -10.33
N GLY A 99 0.88 -8.15 -10.05
CA GLY A 99 1.12 -6.93 -9.27
C GLY A 99 1.60 -7.21 -7.84
N ASN A 100 0.97 -8.16 -7.16
CA ASN A 100 1.35 -8.54 -5.80
C ASN A 100 2.76 -9.13 -5.74
N PHE A 101 3.11 -10.02 -6.67
CA PHE A 101 4.42 -10.63 -6.70
C PHE A 101 5.52 -9.60 -6.96
N GLY A 102 5.29 -8.65 -7.88
CA GLY A 102 6.17 -7.51 -8.09
C GLY A 102 6.35 -6.67 -6.81
N ASN A 103 5.27 -6.40 -6.07
CA ASN A 103 5.36 -5.69 -4.78
C ASN A 103 6.16 -6.47 -3.73
N ILE A 104 6.00 -7.79 -3.65
CA ILE A 104 6.79 -8.61 -2.70
C ILE A 104 8.27 -8.57 -3.07
N ILE A 105 8.61 -8.69 -4.36
CA ILE A 105 10.00 -8.52 -4.85
C ILE A 105 10.54 -7.15 -4.42
N THR A 106 9.77 -6.08 -4.61
CA THR A 106 10.18 -4.73 -4.23
C THR A 106 10.42 -4.59 -2.73
N ASN A 107 9.56 -5.18 -1.92
CA ASN A 107 9.72 -5.16 -0.46
C ASN A 107 10.95 -5.96 0.00
N VAL A 108 11.23 -7.11 -0.61
CA VAL A 108 12.45 -7.89 -0.32
C VAL A 108 13.70 -7.15 -0.82
N ALA A 109 13.61 -6.43 -1.96
CA ALA A 109 14.70 -5.58 -2.44
C ALA A 109 14.97 -4.42 -1.46
N ALA A 110 13.93 -3.76 -0.95
CA ALA A 110 14.06 -2.74 0.08
C ALA A 110 14.68 -3.27 1.38
N LEU A 111 14.35 -4.53 1.76
CA LEU A 111 14.97 -5.20 2.89
C LEU A 111 16.45 -5.48 2.66
N LYS A 112 16.83 -5.94 1.46
CA LYS A 112 18.22 -6.13 1.05
C LYS A 112 19.00 -4.83 1.16
N THR A 113 18.53 -3.81 0.47
CA THR A 113 19.09 -2.45 0.46
C THR A 113 19.30 -1.91 1.88
N SER A 114 18.28 -1.95 2.72
CA SER A 114 18.39 -1.42 4.08
C SER A 114 19.36 -2.22 4.96
N SER A 115 19.49 -3.54 4.74
CA SER A 115 20.48 -4.35 5.44
C SER A 115 21.92 -3.96 5.06
N GLU A 116 22.17 -3.75 3.77
CA GLU A 116 23.47 -3.31 3.25
C GLU A 116 23.87 -1.93 3.78
N MET A 117 22.90 -1.01 3.88
CA MET A 117 23.10 0.31 4.48
C MET A 117 23.46 0.26 5.96
N LEU A 118 22.92 -0.71 6.69
CA LEU A 118 23.23 -0.94 8.10
C LEU A 118 24.50 -1.79 8.32
N GLY A 119 25.18 -2.19 7.22
CA GLY A 119 26.36 -3.06 7.29
C GLY A 119 26.05 -4.50 7.66
N ILE A 120 24.80 -4.94 7.49
CA ILE A 120 24.34 -6.29 7.82
C ILE A 120 24.35 -7.14 6.53
N PRO A 121 24.94 -8.36 6.54
CA PRO A 121 24.92 -9.25 5.39
C PRO A 121 23.50 -9.58 4.95
N SER A 122 23.16 -9.30 3.67
CA SER A 122 21.79 -9.37 3.16
C SER A 122 21.20 -10.77 3.17
N PHE A 123 21.96 -11.79 2.79
CA PHE A 123 21.47 -13.16 2.69
C PHE A 123 20.91 -13.68 4.03
N PRO A 124 21.70 -13.75 5.13
CA PRO A 124 21.18 -14.25 6.40
C PRO A 124 20.05 -13.34 6.95
N PHE A 125 20.14 -12.03 6.72
CA PHE A 125 19.11 -11.09 7.20
C PHE A 125 17.75 -11.35 6.53
N ILE A 126 17.72 -11.54 5.20
CA ILE A 126 16.50 -11.86 4.45
C ILE A 126 15.92 -13.20 4.90
N VAL A 127 16.77 -14.25 5.04
CA VAL A 127 16.33 -15.57 5.47
C VAL A 127 15.71 -15.53 6.87
N ILE A 128 16.38 -14.87 7.82
CA ILE A 128 15.87 -14.72 9.20
C ILE A 128 14.55 -13.94 9.20
N THR A 129 14.46 -12.87 8.39
CA THR A 129 13.24 -12.07 8.30
C THR A 129 12.08 -12.87 7.72
N ILE A 130 12.27 -13.66 6.66
CA ILE A 130 11.22 -14.52 6.10
C ILE A 130 10.75 -15.55 7.13
N LEU A 131 11.68 -16.19 7.83
CA LEU A 131 11.34 -17.14 8.90
C LEU A 131 10.55 -16.46 10.02
N PHE A 132 10.97 -15.26 10.44
CA PHE A 132 10.25 -14.47 11.43
C PHE A 132 8.82 -14.11 10.94
N CYS A 133 8.66 -13.64 9.71
CA CYS A 133 7.36 -13.31 9.12
C CYS A 133 6.45 -14.53 9.07
N PHE A 134 6.98 -15.68 8.65
CA PHE A 134 6.23 -16.93 8.58
C PHE A 134 5.80 -17.40 9.97
N MET A 135 6.71 -17.41 10.94
CA MET A 135 6.40 -17.78 12.32
C MET A 135 5.38 -16.83 12.95
N LEU A 136 5.53 -15.52 12.73
CA LEU A 136 4.60 -14.54 13.25
C LEU A 136 3.17 -14.82 12.77
N VAL A 137 2.99 -15.06 11.47
CA VAL A 137 1.65 -15.28 10.88
C VAL A 137 1.08 -16.65 11.21
N THR A 138 1.91 -17.70 11.28
CA THR A 138 1.44 -19.08 11.54
C THR A 138 1.21 -19.39 13.01
N LEU A 139 1.95 -18.73 13.91
CA LEU A 139 1.88 -18.98 15.36
C LEU A 139 0.99 -17.97 16.11
N THR A 140 0.52 -16.91 15.44
CA THR A 140 -0.34 -15.91 16.06
C THR A 140 -1.72 -15.88 15.38
N LYS A 141 -2.72 -15.49 16.17
CA LYS A 141 -4.07 -15.22 15.66
C LYS A 141 -4.18 -13.79 15.17
N TYR A 142 -5.28 -13.49 14.45
CA TYR A 142 -5.61 -12.16 13.94
C TYR A 142 -5.29 -11.01 14.90
N GLU A 143 -5.78 -11.08 16.16
CA GLU A 143 -5.60 -9.99 17.14
C GLU A 143 -4.13 -9.69 17.49
N LYS A 144 -3.29 -10.74 17.59
CA LYS A 144 -1.86 -10.56 17.87
C LYS A 144 -1.12 -10.01 16.66
N SER A 145 -1.38 -10.56 15.48
CA SER A 145 -0.82 -10.06 14.22
C SER A 145 -1.15 -8.59 14.01
N GLN A 146 -2.42 -8.21 14.20
CA GLN A 146 -2.86 -6.81 14.10
C GLN A 146 -2.10 -5.89 15.06
N LYS A 147 -1.90 -6.30 16.32
CA LYS A 147 -1.14 -5.51 17.30
C LYS A 147 0.31 -5.30 16.87
N VAL A 148 0.95 -6.35 16.33
CA VAL A 148 2.33 -6.25 15.81
C VAL A 148 2.38 -5.27 14.66
N PHE A 149 1.45 -5.35 13.70
CA PHE A 149 1.39 -4.41 12.57
C PHE A 149 1.19 -2.97 13.03
N LEU A 150 0.22 -2.72 13.92
CA LEU A 150 -0.02 -1.38 14.47
C LEU A 150 1.18 -0.83 15.26
N THR A 151 1.90 -1.70 15.98
CA THR A 151 3.12 -1.29 16.69
C THR A 151 4.24 -0.96 15.72
N GLY A 152 4.41 -1.75 14.65
CA GLY A 152 5.39 -1.48 13.60
C GLY A 152 5.19 -0.10 12.94
N MET A 153 3.95 0.36 12.83
CA MET A 153 3.64 1.67 12.24
C MET A 153 4.23 2.85 13.02
N VAL A 154 4.53 2.68 14.31
CA VAL A 154 5.20 3.73 15.10
C VAL A 154 6.59 4.07 14.53
N PHE A 155 7.25 3.11 13.89
CA PHE A 155 8.55 3.36 13.28
C PHE A 155 8.50 4.31 12.07
N TYR A 156 7.33 4.54 11.47
CA TYR A 156 7.19 5.56 10.41
C TYR A 156 7.46 6.99 10.91
N ILE A 157 7.43 7.22 12.22
CA ILE A 157 7.88 8.49 12.82
C ILE A 157 9.35 8.79 12.43
N ALA A 158 10.17 7.79 12.15
CA ALA A 158 11.54 7.98 11.68
C ALA A 158 11.62 8.83 10.40
N TYR A 159 10.64 8.70 9.49
CA TYR A 159 10.58 9.53 8.27
C TYR A 159 10.28 11.00 8.58
N VAL A 160 9.45 11.27 9.59
CA VAL A 160 9.19 12.63 10.07
C VAL A 160 10.48 13.28 10.58
N PHE A 161 11.24 12.57 11.40
CA PHE A 161 12.53 13.07 11.88
C PHE A 161 13.54 13.27 10.75
N SER A 162 13.61 12.34 9.79
CA SER A 162 14.49 12.47 8.62
C SER A 162 14.13 13.70 7.79
N ALA A 163 12.85 13.94 7.53
CA ALA A 163 12.37 15.11 6.80
C ALA A 163 12.67 16.42 7.53
N VAL A 164 12.43 16.47 8.83
CA VAL A 164 12.75 17.69 9.65
C VAL A 164 14.25 17.98 9.63
N LYS A 165 15.08 16.94 9.72
CA LYS A 165 16.54 17.09 9.67
C LYS A 165 17.10 17.49 8.29
N SER A 166 16.34 17.22 7.23
CA SER A 166 16.68 17.66 5.87
C SER A 166 16.53 19.17 5.63
N ASN A 167 16.08 19.91 6.64
CA ASN A 167 15.90 21.36 6.61
C ASN A 167 15.11 21.88 5.39
N PRO A 168 13.89 21.38 5.13
CA PRO A 168 13.13 21.71 3.94
C PRO A 168 12.54 23.14 4.00
N HIS A 169 12.24 23.69 2.84
CA HIS A 169 11.47 24.94 2.71
C HIS A 169 9.98 24.66 2.96
N TRP A 170 9.56 24.64 4.24
CA TRP A 170 8.20 24.24 4.65
C TRP A 170 7.09 25.00 3.94
N GLY A 171 7.27 26.32 3.71
CA GLY A 171 6.29 27.15 3.02
C GLY A 171 6.03 26.68 1.59
N GLU A 172 7.09 26.36 0.85
CA GLU A 172 7.01 25.82 -0.51
C GLU A 172 6.41 24.42 -0.52
N ALA A 173 6.86 23.54 0.39
CA ALA A 173 6.38 22.18 0.48
C ALA A 173 4.87 22.12 0.80
N VAL A 174 4.39 22.90 1.75
CA VAL A 174 2.95 22.96 2.07
C VAL A 174 2.15 23.66 0.96
N GLY A 175 2.70 24.71 0.36
CA GLY A 175 2.09 25.39 -0.79
C GLY A 175 1.90 24.45 -1.99
N ALA A 176 2.88 23.59 -2.25
CA ALA A 176 2.85 22.63 -3.35
C ALA A 176 1.74 21.56 -3.23
N LEU A 177 1.15 21.36 -2.06
CA LEU A 177 -0.04 20.49 -1.91
C LEU A 177 -1.27 21.05 -2.65
N PHE A 178 -1.33 22.38 -2.84
CA PHE A 178 -2.55 23.06 -3.31
C PHE A 178 -2.34 23.81 -4.63
N VAL A 179 -1.09 23.98 -5.05
CA VAL A 179 -0.75 24.70 -6.29
C VAL A 179 -0.33 23.70 -7.35
N PRO A 180 -1.04 23.62 -8.51
CA PRO A 180 -0.64 22.77 -9.62
C PRO A 180 0.76 23.13 -10.10
N PRO A 181 1.67 22.15 -10.26
CA PRO A 181 3.03 22.43 -10.73
C PRO A 181 3.06 22.82 -12.20
N GLN A 182 4.07 23.62 -12.58
CA GLN A 182 4.40 23.82 -13.99
C GLN A 182 4.91 22.48 -14.56
N GLY A 183 4.44 22.10 -15.75
CA GLY A 183 4.84 20.84 -16.37
C GLY A 183 4.06 19.60 -15.92
N LEU A 184 2.83 19.80 -15.40
CA LEU A 184 1.91 18.73 -14.97
C LEU A 184 1.66 17.66 -16.06
N LEU A 185 1.82 18.00 -17.33
CA LEU A 185 1.65 17.10 -18.49
C LEU A 185 2.97 16.60 -19.07
N THR A 186 4.10 16.85 -18.43
CA THR A 186 5.39 16.29 -18.87
C THR A 186 5.43 14.78 -18.66
N LYS A 187 6.18 14.08 -19.53
CA LYS A 187 6.33 12.63 -19.47
C LYS A 187 6.76 12.15 -18.07
N ASP A 188 7.80 12.78 -17.52
CA ASP A 188 8.36 12.39 -16.23
C ASP A 188 7.35 12.59 -15.09
N TYR A 189 6.64 13.73 -15.09
CA TYR A 189 5.62 13.98 -14.07
C TYR A 189 4.48 12.96 -14.15
N LEU A 190 4.01 12.61 -15.35
CA LEU A 190 2.91 11.65 -15.53
C LEU A 190 3.33 10.24 -15.11
N ILE A 191 4.50 9.76 -15.53
CA ILE A 191 4.98 8.42 -15.16
C ILE A 191 5.17 8.30 -13.65
N VAL A 192 5.83 9.30 -13.03
CA VAL A 192 6.06 9.29 -11.58
C VAL A 192 4.74 9.42 -10.82
N SER A 193 3.81 10.26 -11.28
CA SER A 193 2.48 10.38 -10.67
C SER A 193 1.68 9.09 -10.72
N ILE A 194 1.76 8.32 -11.82
CA ILE A 194 1.12 7.00 -11.93
C ILE A 194 1.81 5.98 -11.02
N ALA A 195 3.12 6.02 -10.87
CA ALA A 195 3.82 5.18 -9.91
C ALA A 195 3.41 5.52 -8.47
N VAL A 196 3.30 6.81 -8.12
CA VAL A 196 2.81 7.28 -6.82
C VAL A 196 1.35 6.88 -6.60
N LEU A 197 0.49 6.98 -7.61
CA LEU A 197 -0.89 6.48 -7.55
C LEU A 197 -0.91 4.96 -7.29
N GLY A 198 -0.12 4.18 -8.04
CA GLY A 198 -0.09 2.73 -7.97
C GLY A 198 0.47 2.20 -6.64
N THR A 199 1.41 2.92 -6.02
CA THR A 199 1.93 2.57 -4.70
C THR A 199 0.99 3.01 -3.57
N THR A 200 0.25 4.12 -3.74
CA THR A 200 -0.68 4.62 -2.73
C THR A 200 -1.98 3.79 -2.73
N ILE A 201 -2.59 3.60 -3.90
CA ILE A 201 -3.86 2.88 -4.05
C ILE A 201 -3.58 1.58 -4.78
N THR A 202 -3.05 0.61 -4.04
CA THR A 202 -2.62 -0.65 -4.63
C THR A 202 -3.80 -1.60 -4.89
N PRO A 203 -3.78 -2.40 -5.97
CA PRO A 203 -4.74 -3.49 -6.16
C PRO A 203 -4.81 -4.45 -4.96
N TRP A 204 -3.65 -4.87 -4.43
CA TRP A 204 -3.61 -5.77 -3.29
C TRP A 204 -4.33 -5.21 -2.06
N GLY A 205 -4.26 -3.90 -1.85
CA GLY A 205 -4.91 -3.24 -0.71
C GLY A 205 -6.43 -3.32 -0.76
N GLN A 206 -7.03 -3.36 -1.97
CA GLN A 206 -8.47 -3.50 -2.14
C GLN A 206 -8.95 -4.93 -1.78
N PHE A 207 -8.17 -5.94 -2.10
CA PHE A 207 -8.45 -7.33 -1.70
C PHE A 207 -8.16 -7.54 -0.22
N PHE A 208 -7.00 -7.09 0.24
CA PHE A 208 -6.57 -7.29 1.63
C PHE A 208 -7.54 -6.66 2.64
N VAL A 209 -7.97 -5.42 2.43
CA VAL A 209 -8.90 -4.76 3.38
C VAL A 209 -10.20 -5.55 3.54
N GLN A 210 -10.70 -6.15 2.47
CA GLN A 210 -11.94 -6.93 2.53
C GLN A 210 -11.74 -8.25 3.27
N SER A 211 -10.72 -9.02 2.91
CA SER A 211 -10.41 -10.29 3.57
C SER A 211 -10.06 -10.08 5.05
N TYR A 212 -9.30 -9.03 5.35
CA TYR A 212 -8.88 -8.71 6.71
C TYR A 212 -10.02 -8.15 7.57
N MET A 213 -10.97 -7.40 6.96
CA MET A 213 -12.19 -6.95 7.62
C MET A 213 -13.15 -8.12 7.90
N LYS A 214 -13.24 -9.08 6.97
CA LYS A 214 -13.98 -10.34 7.15
C LYS A 214 -13.42 -11.13 8.34
N ASP A 215 -12.11 -11.31 8.42
CA ASP A 215 -11.47 -12.02 9.53
C ASP A 215 -11.71 -11.36 10.88
N LYS A 216 -11.74 -10.01 10.94
CA LYS A 216 -12.10 -9.27 12.15
C LYS A 216 -13.55 -9.43 12.55
N ASN A 217 -14.40 -9.88 11.65
CA ASN A 217 -15.82 -10.10 11.86
C ASN A 217 -16.55 -8.88 12.45
N VAL A 218 -16.33 -7.71 11.81
CA VAL A 218 -16.89 -6.43 12.27
C VAL A 218 -18.41 -6.42 12.03
N PRO A 219 -19.25 -6.23 13.07
CA PRO A 219 -20.69 -6.21 12.90
C PRO A 219 -21.16 -4.96 12.16
N ILE A 220 -22.25 -5.09 11.40
CA ILE A 220 -22.81 -4.02 10.57
C ILE A 220 -23.20 -2.77 11.38
N SER A 221 -23.51 -2.92 12.66
CA SER A 221 -23.80 -1.81 13.58
C SER A 221 -22.59 -0.89 13.79
N ARG A 222 -21.37 -1.33 13.43
CA ARG A 222 -20.14 -0.57 13.54
C ARG A 222 -19.64 0.00 12.20
N LEU A 223 -20.43 -0.07 11.15
CA LEU A 223 -20.08 0.41 9.81
C LEU A 223 -19.61 1.88 9.81
N GLY A 224 -20.25 2.75 10.60
CA GLY A 224 -19.84 4.15 10.73
C GLY A 224 -18.43 4.35 11.30
N TYR A 225 -18.01 3.48 12.22
CA TYR A 225 -16.64 3.50 12.75
C TYR A 225 -15.63 2.95 11.75
N ALA A 226 -15.98 1.90 10.99
CA ALA A 226 -15.13 1.36 9.92
C ALA A 226 -14.92 2.40 8.80
N LYS A 227 -15.96 3.18 8.48
CA LYS A 227 -15.84 4.32 7.57
C LYS A 227 -14.86 5.37 8.09
N LEU A 228 -15.00 5.78 9.36
CA LEU A 228 -14.08 6.74 9.97
C LEU A 228 -12.64 6.21 9.98
N GLU A 229 -12.46 4.93 10.26
CA GLU A 229 -11.18 4.24 10.23
C GLU A 229 -10.52 4.33 8.85
N ALA A 230 -11.26 4.06 7.77
CA ALA A 230 -10.74 4.13 6.41
C ALA A 230 -10.23 5.53 6.04
N PHE A 231 -11.00 6.57 6.37
CA PHE A 231 -10.61 7.96 6.13
C PHE A 231 -9.41 8.38 6.98
N THR A 232 -9.42 8.05 8.27
CA THR A 232 -8.31 8.37 9.18
C THR A 232 -7.04 7.66 8.77
N GLY A 233 -7.12 6.37 8.41
CA GLY A 233 -5.98 5.59 7.97
C GLY A 233 -5.34 6.14 6.70
N ALA A 234 -6.13 6.47 5.68
CA ALA A 234 -5.65 7.07 4.43
C ALA A 234 -4.98 8.43 4.69
N PHE A 235 -5.55 9.27 5.55
CA PHE A 235 -4.99 10.56 5.89
C PHE A 235 -3.64 10.42 6.62
N ILE A 236 -3.57 9.59 7.66
CA ILE A 236 -2.33 9.38 8.44
C ILE A 236 -1.23 8.78 7.54
N SER A 237 -1.58 7.82 6.70
CA SER A 237 -0.63 7.18 5.79
C SER A 237 -0.02 8.19 4.80
N ASN A 238 -0.84 9.06 4.21
CA ASN A 238 -0.34 10.08 3.29
C ASN A 238 0.44 11.22 3.98
N ILE A 239 0.26 11.44 5.28
CA ILE A 239 1.17 12.29 6.06
C ILE A 239 2.59 11.70 6.06
N PHE A 240 2.74 10.38 6.23
CA PHE A 240 4.06 9.77 6.16
C PHE A 240 4.64 9.80 4.74
N ALA A 241 3.83 9.57 3.70
CA ALA A 241 4.24 9.75 2.31
C ALA A 241 4.75 11.18 2.04
N PHE A 242 4.07 12.20 2.55
CA PHE A 242 4.49 13.59 2.50
C PHE A 242 5.89 13.80 3.09
N PHE A 243 6.16 13.25 4.28
CA PHE A 243 7.48 13.36 4.90
C PHE A 243 8.57 12.60 4.15
N ILE A 244 8.27 11.44 3.58
CA ILE A 244 9.22 10.66 2.76
C ILE A 244 9.62 11.47 1.52
N ILE A 245 8.64 12.04 0.79
CA ILE A 245 8.87 12.90 -0.36
C ILE A 245 9.71 14.12 0.01
N ILE A 246 9.36 14.81 1.10
CA ILE A 246 10.09 15.99 1.56
C ILE A 246 11.55 15.67 1.87
N ALA A 247 11.82 14.55 2.55
CA ALA A 247 13.18 14.18 2.91
C ALA A 247 14.10 14.08 1.67
N THR A 248 13.62 13.48 0.60
CA THR A 248 14.37 13.33 -0.66
C THR A 248 14.34 14.58 -1.55
N ALA A 249 13.23 15.32 -1.53
CA ALA A 249 13.13 16.59 -2.25
C ALA A 249 14.11 17.64 -1.69
N ALA A 250 14.18 17.79 -0.36
CA ALA A 250 15.07 18.76 0.29
C ALA A 250 16.55 18.36 0.25
N THR A 251 16.86 17.11 -0.03
CA THR A 251 18.25 16.60 -0.09
C THR A 251 18.66 16.33 -1.53
N LEU A 252 18.11 15.31 -2.15
CA LEU A 252 18.54 14.83 -3.47
C LEU A 252 18.19 15.80 -4.59
N PHE A 253 16.92 16.19 -4.70
CA PHE A 253 16.46 17.10 -5.73
C PHE A 253 17.14 18.46 -5.61
N ALA A 254 17.23 19.02 -4.39
CA ALA A 254 17.84 20.32 -4.15
C ALA A 254 19.33 20.37 -4.52
N HIS A 255 20.03 19.23 -4.54
CA HIS A 255 21.46 19.14 -4.89
C HIS A 255 21.69 18.47 -6.25
N GLY A 256 20.66 18.19 -7.04
CA GLY A 256 20.79 17.58 -8.36
C GLY A 256 21.34 16.15 -8.35
N VAL A 257 21.15 15.42 -7.27
CA VAL A 257 21.62 14.03 -7.13
C VAL A 257 20.56 13.07 -7.66
N PRO A 258 20.81 12.39 -8.80
CA PRO A 258 19.85 11.43 -9.33
C PRO A 258 19.74 10.20 -8.41
N LEU A 259 18.54 9.66 -8.28
CA LEU A 259 18.30 8.42 -7.57
C LEU A 259 18.21 7.28 -8.60
N GLU A 260 19.24 6.45 -8.67
CA GLU A 260 19.33 5.31 -9.59
C GLU A 260 19.03 3.97 -8.92
N SER A 261 18.98 3.94 -7.58
CA SER A 261 18.62 2.76 -6.82
C SER A 261 17.98 3.13 -5.48
N GLY A 262 17.16 2.22 -4.92
CA GLY A 262 16.61 2.40 -3.57
C GLY A 262 17.72 2.51 -2.50
N GLU A 263 18.88 1.91 -2.75
CA GLU A 263 20.09 1.96 -1.89
C GLU A 263 20.63 3.38 -1.76
N GLN A 264 20.55 4.14 -2.83
CA GLN A 264 21.03 5.51 -2.84
C GLN A 264 20.14 6.44 -2.01
N ALA A 265 18.85 6.15 -1.87
CA ALA A 265 17.91 7.06 -1.18
C ALA A 265 18.38 7.41 0.24
N ALA A 266 18.69 6.42 1.04
CA ALA A 266 19.10 6.66 2.40
C ALA A 266 20.61 6.97 2.52
N SER A 267 21.47 6.42 1.65
CA SER A 267 22.89 6.82 1.57
C SER A 267 23.02 8.26 1.12
N ALA A 268 22.14 8.72 0.23
CA ALA A 268 22.13 10.07 -0.29
C ALA A 268 21.49 11.10 0.67
N ILE A 269 20.62 10.69 1.59
CA ILE A 269 20.10 11.56 2.66
C ILE A 269 21.18 11.84 3.71
N LYS A 270 22.06 10.87 3.98
CA LYS A 270 23.10 10.93 5.01
C LYS A 270 24.02 12.15 4.93
N PRO A 271 24.58 12.55 3.76
CA PRO A 271 25.46 13.72 3.65
C PRO A 271 24.76 15.04 3.99
N PHE A 272 23.44 15.14 3.74
CA PHE A 272 22.67 16.40 3.89
C PHE A 272 21.94 16.50 5.21
N ALA A 273 21.35 15.39 5.69
CA ALA A 273 20.57 15.36 6.92
C ALA A 273 21.32 14.78 8.13
N GLY A 274 22.57 14.33 7.92
CA GLY A 274 23.45 13.76 8.92
C GLY A 274 23.29 12.24 9.07
N GLU A 275 24.29 11.63 9.69
CA GLU A 275 24.40 10.17 9.84
C GLU A 275 23.19 9.55 10.57
N PHE A 276 22.73 10.21 11.63
CA PHE A 276 21.59 9.75 12.41
C PHE A 276 20.28 9.69 11.59
N ALA A 277 20.05 10.67 10.72
CA ALA A 277 18.87 10.69 9.85
C ALA A 277 18.94 9.55 8.80
N GLY A 278 20.12 9.26 8.28
CA GLY A 278 20.32 8.11 7.38
C GLY A 278 20.04 6.78 8.05
N ILE A 279 20.51 6.58 9.29
CA ILE A 279 20.23 5.37 10.08
C ILE A 279 18.74 5.26 10.37
N LEU A 280 18.08 6.35 10.79
CA LEU A 280 16.63 6.35 11.04
C LEU A 280 15.84 6.00 9.78
N PHE A 281 16.24 6.52 8.63
CA PHE A 281 15.60 6.20 7.36
C PHE A 281 15.77 4.71 7.03
N ALA A 282 16.98 4.14 7.19
CA ALA A 282 17.25 2.73 6.96
C ALA A 282 16.43 1.81 7.89
N VAL A 283 16.36 2.13 9.18
CA VAL A 283 15.53 1.40 10.15
C VAL A 283 14.05 1.49 9.80
N GLY A 284 13.59 2.68 9.39
CA GLY A 284 12.24 2.87 8.87
C GLY A 284 11.96 1.99 7.64
N LEU A 285 12.91 1.89 6.72
CA LEU A 285 12.81 1.08 5.51
C LEU A 285 12.79 -0.43 5.82
N VAL A 286 13.61 -0.91 6.78
CA VAL A 286 13.54 -2.29 7.27
C VAL A 286 12.15 -2.61 7.78
N ASN A 287 11.62 -1.77 8.67
CA ASN A 287 10.28 -1.97 9.21
C ASN A 287 9.19 -1.94 8.12
N ALA A 288 9.25 -0.98 7.21
CA ALA A 288 8.33 -0.85 6.09
C ALA A 288 8.36 -2.08 5.18
N ALA A 289 9.56 -2.57 4.86
CA ALA A 289 9.76 -3.77 4.06
C ALA A 289 9.18 -5.02 4.73
N ILE A 290 9.39 -5.21 6.04
CA ILE A 290 8.84 -6.34 6.80
C ILE A 290 7.30 -6.31 6.75
N ILE A 291 6.69 -5.15 7.01
CA ILE A 291 5.23 -4.99 6.95
C ILE A 291 4.72 -5.29 5.54
N GLY A 292 5.39 -4.77 4.50
CA GLY A 292 5.02 -5.01 3.11
C GLY A 292 5.14 -6.48 2.71
N ILE A 293 6.24 -7.16 3.06
CA ILE A 293 6.43 -8.59 2.80
C ILE A 293 5.28 -9.41 3.42
N ILE A 294 4.92 -9.14 4.67
CA ILE A 294 3.85 -9.87 5.35
C ILE A 294 2.49 -9.56 4.70
N ILE A 295 2.13 -8.28 4.57
CA ILE A 295 0.77 -7.89 4.20
C ILE A 295 0.48 -8.20 2.74
N VAL A 296 1.42 -7.97 1.82
CA VAL A 296 1.20 -8.28 0.40
C VAL A 296 1.18 -9.79 0.15
N SER A 297 2.03 -10.56 0.86
CA SER A 297 1.98 -12.03 0.79
C SER A 297 0.69 -12.60 1.40
N LEU A 298 0.17 -11.99 2.49
CA LEU A 298 -1.16 -12.32 3.03
C LEU A 298 -2.26 -11.98 2.05
N SER A 299 -2.21 -10.81 1.40
CA SER A 299 -3.18 -10.45 0.37
C SER A 299 -3.23 -11.47 -0.75
N SER A 300 -2.07 -11.96 -1.20
CA SER A 300 -1.97 -13.02 -2.20
C SER A 300 -2.55 -14.35 -1.70
N ALA A 301 -2.30 -14.71 -0.43
CA ALA A 301 -2.81 -15.94 0.16
C ALA A 301 -4.35 -15.90 0.35
N TYR A 302 -4.89 -14.76 0.80
CA TYR A 302 -6.34 -14.54 0.87
C TYR A 302 -6.99 -14.62 -0.52
N ALA A 303 -6.44 -13.87 -1.48
CA ALA A 303 -6.97 -13.87 -2.84
C ALA A 303 -6.94 -15.27 -3.45
N PHE A 304 -5.83 -16.01 -3.30
CA PHE A 304 -5.75 -17.39 -3.74
C PHE A 304 -6.86 -18.24 -3.13
N SER A 305 -7.04 -18.17 -1.83
CA SER A 305 -8.06 -18.95 -1.13
C SER A 305 -9.48 -18.60 -1.62
N GLU A 306 -9.78 -17.32 -1.78
CA GLU A 306 -11.10 -16.83 -2.22
C GLU A 306 -11.39 -17.21 -3.68
N PHE A 307 -10.45 -17.00 -4.58
CA PHE A 307 -10.64 -17.32 -6.01
C PHE A 307 -10.77 -18.83 -6.29
N PHE A 308 -10.09 -19.67 -5.52
CA PHE A 308 -10.14 -21.12 -5.66
C PHE A 308 -11.12 -21.81 -4.70
N GLY A 309 -11.74 -21.08 -3.77
CA GLY A 309 -12.71 -21.61 -2.83
C GLY A 309 -12.11 -22.43 -1.69
N PHE A 310 -10.85 -22.16 -1.34
CA PHE A 310 -10.21 -22.76 -0.17
C PHE A 310 -10.50 -21.97 1.10
N THR A 311 -10.38 -22.63 2.25
CA THR A 311 -10.41 -21.94 3.54
C THR A 311 -9.11 -21.14 3.73
N GLY A 312 -9.23 -19.87 4.13
CA GLY A 312 -8.09 -19.01 4.38
C GLY A 312 -8.46 -17.92 5.38
N SER A 313 -7.91 -18.02 6.59
CA SER A 313 -8.07 -17.06 7.67
C SER A 313 -6.85 -17.13 8.59
N LEU A 314 -6.48 -15.99 9.19
CA LEU A 314 -5.43 -15.93 10.21
C LEU A 314 -5.85 -16.64 11.52
N ASP A 315 -7.14 -16.87 11.72
CA ASP A 315 -7.65 -17.60 12.88
C ASP A 315 -7.72 -19.11 12.66
N ASP A 316 -7.55 -19.57 11.41
CA ASP A 316 -7.50 -21.00 11.11
C ASP A 316 -6.15 -21.60 11.52
N PRO A 317 -6.14 -22.73 12.21
CA PRO A 317 -4.90 -23.43 12.53
C PRO A 317 -4.21 -23.91 11.25
N TYR A 318 -2.87 -23.99 11.25
CA TYR A 318 -2.06 -24.39 10.10
C TYR A 318 -2.59 -25.64 9.35
N LYS A 319 -3.04 -26.66 10.10
CA LYS A 319 -3.58 -27.90 9.50
C LYS A 319 -4.82 -27.65 8.62
N LYS A 320 -5.70 -26.72 9.02
CA LYS A 320 -6.92 -26.37 8.30
C LYS A 320 -6.64 -25.41 7.14
N GLY A 321 -5.81 -24.37 7.38
CA GLY A 321 -5.41 -23.38 6.39
C GLY A 321 -4.11 -23.70 5.65
N ARG A 322 -3.73 -24.99 5.51
CA ARG A 322 -2.42 -25.36 4.95
C ARG A 322 -2.09 -24.71 3.61
N ILE A 323 -3.05 -24.66 2.70
CA ILE A 323 -2.88 -24.08 1.36
C ILE A 323 -2.63 -22.57 1.44
N PHE A 324 -3.37 -21.88 2.31
CA PHE A 324 -3.20 -20.46 2.60
C PHE A 324 -1.78 -20.16 3.10
N TYR A 325 -1.30 -20.88 4.10
CA TYR A 325 0.04 -20.66 4.67
C TYR A 325 1.18 -21.10 3.73
N ILE A 326 0.97 -22.13 2.90
CA ILE A 326 1.94 -22.52 1.86
C ILE A 326 2.05 -21.43 0.80
N ASN A 327 0.91 -20.87 0.33
CA ASN A 327 0.92 -19.78 -0.63
C ASN A 327 1.59 -18.53 -0.05
N PHE A 328 1.32 -18.20 1.22
CA PHE A 328 1.97 -17.13 1.94
C PHE A 328 3.50 -17.27 1.95
N LEU A 329 4.01 -18.44 2.33
CA LEU A 329 5.46 -18.72 2.36
C LEU A 329 6.07 -18.73 0.94
N PHE A 330 5.39 -19.35 -0.02
CA PHE A 330 5.86 -19.46 -1.40
C PHE A 330 6.15 -18.09 -2.01
N ASN A 331 5.25 -17.12 -1.85
CA ASN A 331 5.44 -15.78 -2.37
C ASN A 331 6.70 -15.11 -1.81
N MET A 332 6.94 -15.23 -0.50
CA MET A 332 8.12 -14.64 0.15
C MET A 332 9.41 -15.30 -0.29
N VAL A 333 9.44 -16.63 -0.34
CA VAL A 333 10.64 -17.40 -0.72
C VAL A 333 10.98 -17.20 -2.19
N ALA A 334 9.98 -17.24 -3.08
CA ALA A 334 10.18 -17.02 -4.51
C ALA A 334 10.73 -15.60 -4.79
N ALA A 335 10.19 -14.58 -4.12
CA ALA A 335 10.70 -13.21 -4.24
C ALA A 335 12.14 -13.09 -3.70
N ALA A 336 12.46 -13.74 -2.58
CA ALA A 336 13.81 -13.71 -2.02
C ALA A 336 14.84 -14.35 -2.95
N ILE A 337 14.51 -15.48 -3.58
CA ILE A 337 15.38 -16.14 -4.56
C ILE A 337 15.70 -15.17 -5.70
N LEU A 338 14.71 -14.48 -6.24
CA LEU A 338 14.91 -13.52 -7.33
C LEU A 338 15.78 -12.33 -6.90
N VAL A 339 15.50 -11.75 -5.72
CA VAL A 339 16.24 -10.59 -5.21
C VAL A 339 17.70 -10.91 -4.88
N LEU A 340 17.97 -12.15 -4.45
CA LEU A 340 19.32 -12.61 -4.15
C LEU A 340 20.11 -13.02 -5.41
N THR A 341 19.45 -13.07 -6.58
CA THR A 341 20.09 -13.37 -7.86
C THR A 341 20.85 -12.13 -8.38
N PRO A 342 22.17 -12.18 -8.59
CA PRO A 342 23.01 -10.97 -8.81
C PRO A 342 22.65 -10.14 -10.05
N TRP A 343 22.13 -10.74 -11.11
CA TRP A 343 21.83 -10.06 -12.39
C TRP A 343 20.37 -9.62 -12.56
N PHE A 344 19.59 -9.69 -11.48
CA PHE A 344 18.18 -9.31 -11.54
C PHE A 344 18.03 -7.77 -11.47
N PRO A 345 17.36 -7.10 -12.43
CA PRO A 345 17.30 -5.64 -12.52
C PRO A 345 16.29 -5.05 -11.52
N LEU A 346 16.65 -5.03 -10.24
CA LEU A 346 15.75 -4.69 -9.13
C LEU A 346 15.10 -3.31 -9.27
N PHE A 347 15.88 -2.27 -9.60
CA PHE A 347 15.36 -0.89 -9.63
C PHE A 347 14.25 -0.71 -10.68
N GLY A 348 14.47 -1.22 -11.89
CA GLY A 348 13.46 -1.19 -12.95
C GLY A 348 12.18 -1.92 -12.57
N ILE A 349 12.30 -3.04 -11.83
CA ILE A 349 11.15 -3.82 -11.36
C ILE A 349 10.38 -3.05 -10.27
N VAL A 350 11.09 -2.37 -9.36
CA VAL A 350 10.45 -1.56 -8.31
C VAL A 350 9.50 -0.53 -8.93
N ILE A 351 10.03 0.34 -9.79
CA ILE A 351 9.22 1.42 -10.39
C ILE A 351 8.21 0.84 -11.38
N GLY A 352 8.62 -0.12 -12.22
CA GLY A 352 7.74 -0.76 -13.19
C GLY A 352 6.52 -1.44 -12.53
N THR A 353 6.72 -2.07 -11.37
CA THR A 353 5.62 -2.67 -10.59
C THR A 353 4.61 -1.62 -10.12
N GLN A 354 5.08 -0.45 -9.65
CA GLN A 354 4.17 0.60 -9.18
C GLN A 354 3.40 1.25 -10.33
N VAL A 355 4.05 1.45 -11.47
CA VAL A 355 3.36 1.88 -12.71
C VAL A 355 2.32 0.84 -13.12
N LEU A 356 2.67 -0.45 -13.13
CA LEU A 356 1.74 -1.54 -13.43
C LEU A 356 0.56 -1.55 -12.48
N ASN A 357 0.78 -1.40 -11.18
CA ASN A 357 -0.30 -1.29 -10.19
C ASN A 357 -1.25 -0.14 -10.53
N GLY A 358 -0.72 1.05 -10.83
CA GLY A 358 -1.53 2.20 -11.23
C GLY A 358 -2.36 1.93 -12.49
N VAL A 359 -1.75 1.28 -13.49
CA VAL A 359 -2.42 0.89 -14.74
C VAL A 359 -3.52 -0.14 -14.53
N LEU A 360 -3.37 -1.05 -13.57
CA LEU A 360 -4.35 -2.09 -13.26
C LEU A 360 -5.55 -1.57 -12.44
N LEU A 361 -5.41 -0.43 -11.73
CA LEU A 361 -6.46 0.10 -10.85
C LEU A 361 -7.83 0.25 -11.53
N PRO A 362 -7.97 0.77 -12.76
CA PRO A 362 -9.27 0.90 -13.41
C PRO A 362 -10.02 -0.42 -13.54
N LEU A 363 -9.29 -1.52 -13.81
CA LEU A 363 -9.85 -2.87 -13.89
C LEU A 363 -10.48 -3.26 -12.54
N PHE A 364 -9.73 -3.12 -11.46
CA PHE A 364 -10.20 -3.49 -10.11
C PHE A 364 -11.32 -2.57 -9.63
N PHE A 365 -11.24 -1.27 -9.90
CA PHE A 365 -12.27 -0.31 -9.54
C PHE A 365 -13.58 -0.54 -10.30
N TYR A 366 -13.52 -0.97 -11.56
CA TYR A 366 -14.71 -1.35 -12.30
C TYR A 366 -15.51 -2.43 -11.57
N TYR A 367 -14.87 -3.50 -11.12
CA TYR A 367 -15.55 -4.56 -10.38
C TYR A 367 -15.97 -4.12 -8.98
N LEU A 368 -15.14 -3.35 -8.28
CA LEU A 368 -15.50 -2.79 -6.98
C LEU A 368 -16.77 -1.93 -7.07
N LEU A 369 -16.85 -1.05 -8.10
CA LEU A 369 -18.01 -0.21 -8.35
C LEU A 369 -19.24 -1.01 -8.76
N LYS A 370 -19.09 -2.05 -9.56
CA LYS A 370 -20.20 -2.96 -9.90
C LYS A 370 -20.78 -3.62 -8.66
N ILE A 371 -19.93 -4.12 -7.77
CA ILE A 371 -20.35 -4.80 -6.54
C ILE A 371 -21.00 -3.82 -5.57
N VAL A 372 -20.38 -2.67 -5.31
CA VAL A 372 -20.87 -1.72 -4.30
C VAL A 372 -22.18 -1.03 -4.72
N ASN A 373 -22.50 -1.02 -6.01
CA ASN A 373 -23.74 -0.46 -6.56
C ASN A 373 -24.82 -1.53 -6.84
N ASP A 374 -24.52 -2.81 -6.62
CA ASP A 374 -25.48 -3.90 -6.86
C ASP A 374 -26.41 -4.06 -5.65
N PRO A 375 -27.74 -3.77 -5.80
CA PRO A 375 -28.68 -3.90 -4.70
C PRO A 375 -28.87 -5.35 -4.21
N ASP A 376 -28.65 -6.35 -5.08
CA ASP A 376 -28.76 -7.76 -4.71
C ASP A 376 -27.62 -8.19 -3.77
N ILE A 377 -26.45 -7.49 -3.85
CA ILE A 377 -25.30 -7.75 -3.00
C ILE A 377 -25.33 -6.85 -1.75
N MET A 378 -25.58 -5.55 -1.93
CA MET A 378 -25.40 -4.54 -0.89
C MET A 378 -26.71 -4.11 -0.20
N GLY A 379 -27.87 -4.46 -0.76
CA GLY A 379 -29.17 -4.04 -0.25
C GLY A 379 -29.26 -2.51 -0.12
N LYS A 380 -29.62 -2.02 1.06
CA LYS A 380 -29.70 -0.58 1.37
C LYS A 380 -28.34 0.12 1.52
N TYR A 381 -27.24 -0.62 1.45
CA TYR A 381 -25.87 -0.10 1.64
C TYR A 381 -25.15 0.21 0.34
N VAL A 382 -25.85 0.29 -0.78
CA VAL A 382 -25.32 0.77 -2.06
C VAL A 382 -24.80 2.22 -1.97
N ASN A 383 -23.99 2.65 -2.91
CA ASN A 383 -23.53 4.03 -2.97
C ASN A 383 -24.70 5.02 -3.16
N GLY A 384 -24.70 6.08 -2.37
CA GLY A 384 -25.58 7.22 -2.66
C GLY A 384 -25.17 7.94 -3.96
N LYS A 385 -26.15 8.58 -4.63
CA LYS A 385 -25.95 9.20 -5.97
C LYS A 385 -24.67 10.07 -6.06
N ARG A 386 -24.48 11.02 -5.12
CA ARG A 386 -23.31 11.94 -5.12
C ARG A 386 -22.00 11.18 -4.95
N TYR A 387 -21.97 10.21 -4.04
CA TYR A 387 -20.80 9.38 -3.79
C TYR A 387 -20.45 8.53 -5.02
N ASN A 388 -21.46 7.97 -5.68
CA ASN A 388 -21.30 7.20 -6.90
C ASN A 388 -20.76 8.05 -8.05
N TYR A 389 -21.27 9.27 -8.28
CA TYR A 389 -20.72 10.18 -9.28
C TYR A 389 -19.24 10.47 -9.05
N PHE A 390 -18.86 10.75 -7.80
CA PHE A 390 -17.47 10.98 -7.44
C PHE A 390 -16.59 9.76 -7.73
N THR A 391 -17.00 8.56 -7.31
CA THR A 391 -16.21 7.34 -7.48
C THR A 391 -16.09 6.92 -8.94
N VAL A 392 -17.16 7.07 -9.74
CA VAL A 392 -17.12 6.81 -11.19
C VAL A 392 -16.22 7.81 -11.90
N ALA A 393 -16.38 9.11 -11.64
CA ALA A 393 -15.53 10.15 -12.24
C ALA A 393 -14.04 9.91 -11.90
N SER A 394 -13.74 9.55 -10.66
CA SER A 394 -12.39 9.20 -10.21
C SER A 394 -11.83 7.99 -10.95
N THR A 395 -12.64 6.94 -11.12
CA THR A 395 -12.22 5.73 -11.86
C THR A 395 -11.94 6.05 -13.33
N VAL A 396 -12.79 6.85 -13.96
CA VAL A 396 -12.59 7.31 -15.35
C VAL A 396 -11.32 8.15 -15.48
N PHE A 397 -11.09 9.08 -14.53
CA PHE A 397 -9.87 9.90 -14.50
C PHE A 397 -8.61 9.03 -14.38
N ILE A 398 -8.59 8.06 -13.45
CA ILE A 398 -7.46 7.13 -13.28
C ILE A 398 -7.26 6.29 -14.55
N ALA A 399 -8.35 5.80 -15.18
CA ALA A 399 -8.27 5.04 -16.42
C ALA A 399 -7.64 5.87 -17.55
N PHE A 400 -8.06 7.12 -17.69
CA PHE A 400 -7.49 8.04 -18.67
C PHE A 400 -6.01 8.32 -18.40
N ALA A 401 -5.64 8.63 -17.15
CA ALA A 401 -4.25 8.84 -16.76
C ALA A 401 -3.39 7.59 -17.01
N SER A 402 -3.90 6.40 -16.70
CA SER A 402 -3.22 5.12 -16.95
C SER A 402 -3.00 4.86 -18.45
N ILE A 403 -4.01 5.11 -19.28
CA ILE A 403 -3.90 4.98 -20.75
C ILE A 403 -2.88 6.00 -21.29
N ALA A 404 -2.91 7.24 -20.82
CA ALA A 404 -1.96 8.28 -21.22
C ALA A 404 -0.52 7.87 -20.86
N ALA A 405 -0.28 7.33 -19.64
CA ALA A 405 1.04 6.86 -19.24
C ALA A 405 1.53 5.70 -20.10
N ILE A 406 0.67 4.73 -20.45
CA ILE A 406 1.02 3.65 -21.37
C ILE A 406 1.38 4.19 -22.75
N ALA A 407 0.56 5.08 -23.30
CA ALA A 407 0.80 5.69 -24.61
C ALA A 407 2.13 6.45 -24.65
N ILE A 408 2.39 7.26 -23.63
CA ILE A 408 3.65 7.99 -23.47
C ILE A 408 4.85 7.02 -23.36
N SER A 409 4.70 5.94 -22.61
CA SER A 409 5.76 4.94 -22.43
C SER A 409 6.10 4.21 -23.74
N ILE A 410 5.08 3.91 -24.58
CA ILE A 410 5.24 3.13 -25.82
C ILE A 410 5.67 4.03 -26.98
N PHE A 411 5.04 5.17 -27.14
CA PHE A 411 5.20 6.04 -28.32
C PHE A 411 6.22 7.16 -28.14
N GLY A 412 6.71 7.39 -26.91
CA GLY A 412 7.72 8.41 -26.62
C GLY A 412 7.27 9.87 -26.81
N VAL A 413 5.94 10.10 -26.80
CA VAL A 413 5.34 11.42 -27.07
C VAL A 413 5.32 12.26 -25.82
#